data_fe2870c9ebf5a6c089d4c43c6f0e0cf9
#
_entry.id   fe2870c9ebf5a6c089d4c43c6f0e0cf9
#
_cell.length_a   1.000
_cell.length_b   1.000
_cell.length_c   1.000
_cell.angle_alpha   90.00
_cell.angle_beta   90.00
_cell.angle_gamma   90.00
#
_symmetry.space_group_name_H-M   'P 1'
#
loop_
_entity.id
_entity.type
_entity.pdbx_description
1 polymer ?
#
loop_
_entity_poly.entity_id
_entity_poly.type
_entity_poly.pdbx_seq_one_letter_code
_entity_poly.pdbx_strand_id
1 'polypeptide(L)'
;MNKRILLPTDFSKNALNAVRYAVDLYREVSCDFYFLNAFRISGYSIDSLTPPEPGDIAYEAAKEESEAGLNKLLELLELHNDNPLHEYHIKPTYNSLLFAIQTTIAQYDIDLVVMGTKGITGAESLIFGTNTINIMEGVTECPVLAVPQDYRFVPPREIVFPTDYKATYKRRELNYMLEIAKLHQAFIRVLHIKKETRLNREQESNRELLTAILKGFDHSFHVLEDIKVHKGIGAFVESRESDMVAFINRKHTFLGKILSRPLVEELGYHYSIPLLALNDHK
;
A
#
# COMPACT_ATOMS: atom_id res chain seq x y z
N MET A 1 -16.77 -2.10 14.98
CA MET A 1 -16.09 -3.21 14.27
C MET A 1 -14.65 -2.75 14.10
N ASN A 2 -13.68 -3.52 14.54
CA ASN A 2 -12.27 -3.15 14.46
C ASN A 2 -11.83 -3.11 13.01
N LYS A 3 -10.90 -2.23 12.68
CA LYS A 3 -10.26 -2.19 11.37
C LYS A 3 -9.21 -3.31 11.28
N ARG A 4 -9.25 -4.12 10.24
CA ARG A 4 -8.36 -5.28 10.07
C ARG A 4 -7.26 -4.96 9.07
N ILE A 5 -6.03 -4.94 9.55
CA ILE A 5 -4.86 -4.51 8.78
C ILE A 5 -3.88 -5.66 8.64
N LEU A 6 -3.54 -6.03 7.41
CA LEU A 6 -2.56 -7.08 7.12
C LEU A 6 -1.17 -6.46 6.88
N LEU A 7 -0.19 -7.01 7.59
CA LEU A 7 1.20 -6.56 7.60
C LEU A 7 2.14 -7.70 7.17
N PRO A 8 2.35 -7.90 5.86
CA PRO A 8 3.33 -8.85 5.39
C PRO A 8 4.74 -8.45 5.83
N THR A 9 5.51 -9.39 6.35
CA THR A 9 6.86 -9.15 6.85
C THR A 9 7.84 -10.25 6.45
N ASP A 10 9.05 -9.84 6.08
CA ASP A 10 10.23 -10.67 5.91
C ASP A 10 11.28 -10.37 7.00
N PHE A 11 10.85 -9.72 8.07
CA PHE A 11 11.66 -9.26 9.21
C PHE A 11 12.75 -8.24 8.84
N SER A 12 12.75 -7.72 7.63
CA SER A 12 13.66 -6.64 7.22
C SER A 12 13.36 -5.33 7.96
N LYS A 13 14.35 -4.43 7.98
CA LYS A 13 14.16 -3.06 8.51
C LYS A 13 13.05 -2.31 7.79
N ASN A 14 12.89 -2.57 6.50
CA ASN A 14 11.85 -1.96 5.69
C ASN A 14 10.45 -2.46 6.10
N ALA A 15 10.28 -3.79 6.26
CA ALA A 15 9.03 -4.34 6.76
C ALA A 15 8.70 -3.83 8.16
N LEU A 16 9.69 -3.77 9.06
CA LEU A 16 9.51 -3.21 10.41
C LEU A 16 9.09 -1.72 10.36
N ASN A 17 9.66 -0.93 9.43
CA ASN A 17 9.26 0.47 9.26
C ASN A 17 7.79 0.57 8.80
N ALA A 18 7.36 -0.27 7.88
CA ALA A 18 5.96 -0.32 7.43
C ALA A 18 4.99 -0.71 8.55
N VAL A 19 5.39 -1.66 9.41
CA VAL A 19 4.64 -2.05 10.61
C VAL A 19 4.46 -0.85 11.55
N ARG A 20 5.54 -0.17 11.91
CA ARG A 20 5.49 1.02 12.77
C ARG A 20 4.64 2.12 12.17
N TYR A 21 4.80 2.37 10.87
CA TYR A 21 3.99 3.34 10.15
C TYR A 21 2.49 3.02 10.25
N ALA A 22 2.09 1.75 10.05
CA ALA A 22 0.69 1.34 10.12
C ALA A 22 0.10 1.50 11.52
N VAL A 23 0.84 1.10 12.56
CA VAL A 23 0.43 1.22 13.96
C VAL A 23 0.26 2.69 14.36
N ASP A 24 1.17 3.57 13.93
CA ASP A 24 1.08 5.00 14.21
C ASP A 24 -0.02 5.69 13.38
N LEU A 25 -0.23 5.28 12.11
CA LEU A 25 -1.28 5.82 11.23
C LEU A 25 -2.68 5.61 11.83
N TYR A 26 -2.89 4.48 12.49
CA TYR A 26 -4.18 4.11 13.09
C TYR A 26 -4.17 4.13 14.63
N ARG A 27 -3.29 4.91 15.23
CA ARG A 27 -3.10 4.98 16.69
C ARG A 27 -4.42 5.22 17.45
N GLU A 28 -5.32 6.03 16.91
CA GLU A 28 -6.59 6.41 17.54
C GLU A 28 -7.79 5.56 17.07
N VAL A 29 -7.54 4.49 16.34
CA VAL A 29 -8.57 3.61 15.77
C VAL A 29 -8.43 2.20 16.34
N SER A 30 -9.54 1.58 16.71
CA SER A 30 -9.55 0.15 17.09
C SER A 30 -9.17 -0.72 15.90
N CYS A 31 -8.04 -1.44 16.02
CA CYS A 31 -7.47 -2.24 14.94
C CYS A 31 -7.07 -3.63 15.38
N ASP A 32 -7.31 -4.60 14.49
CA ASP A 32 -6.73 -5.95 14.54
C ASP A 32 -5.60 -6.00 13.49
N PHE A 33 -4.36 -6.11 13.93
CA PHE A 33 -3.19 -6.20 13.06
C PHE A 33 -2.78 -7.66 12.87
N TYR A 34 -2.73 -8.09 11.61
CA TYR A 34 -2.34 -9.44 11.22
C TYR A 34 -0.92 -9.42 10.63
N PHE A 35 0.06 -9.96 11.35
CA PHE A 35 1.45 -10.07 10.90
C PHE A 35 1.64 -11.36 10.13
N LEU A 36 1.83 -11.26 8.83
CA LEU A 36 1.98 -12.40 7.92
C LEU A 36 3.44 -12.59 7.54
N ASN A 37 4.00 -13.76 7.84
CA ASN A 37 5.25 -14.21 7.25
C ASN A 37 4.98 -15.37 6.29
N ALA A 38 5.22 -15.16 5.00
CA ALA A 38 5.14 -16.18 3.97
C ALA A 38 6.50 -16.90 3.88
N PHE A 39 6.61 -18.06 4.53
CA PHE A 39 7.86 -18.82 4.56
C PHE A 39 7.96 -19.86 3.44
N ARG A 40 9.17 -20.24 3.11
CA ARG A 40 9.51 -21.28 2.13
C ARG A 40 10.51 -22.23 2.74
N ILE A 41 10.55 -23.45 2.20
CA ILE A 41 11.47 -24.48 2.64
C ILE A 41 12.62 -24.59 1.63
N SER A 42 13.85 -24.49 2.11
CA SER A 42 15.04 -24.58 1.25
C SER A 42 15.10 -25.91 0.51
N GLY A 43 15.33 -25.86 -0.81
CA GLY A 43 15.40 -27.07 -1.66
C GLY A 43 14.06 -27.51 -2.24
N TYR A 44 12.93 -26.89 -1.85
CA TYR A 44 11.61 -27.19 -2.41
C TYR A 44 11.00 -25.95 -3.09
N SER A 45 10.34 -26.18 -4.24
CA SER A 45 9.47 -25.19 -4.86
C SER A 45 8.05 -25.41 -4.36
N ILE A 46 7.25 -24.34 -4.26
CA ILE A 46 5.81 -24.42 -3.94
C ILE A 46 5.06 -25.26 -5.00
N ASP A 47 5.58 -25.27 -6.24
CA ASP A 47 5.04 -26.04 -7.35
C ASP A 47 5.67 -27.45 -7.47
N SER A 48 6.41 -27.93 -6.47
CA SER A 48 7.00 -29.25 -6.47
C SER A 48 5.93 -30.36 -6.48
N LEU A 49 6.18 -31.44 -7.19
CA LEU A 49 5.26 -32.62 -7.25
C LEU A 49 4.99 -33.25 -5.88
N THR A 50 5.93 -33.09 -4.96
CA THR A 50 5.83 -33.53 -3.55
C THR A 50 6.19 -32.32 -2.67
N PRO A 51 5.25 -31.38 -2.42
CA PRO A 51 5.51 -30.28 -1.49
C PRO A 51 5.68 -30.86 -0.08
N PRO A 52 6.52 -30.24 0.76
CA PRO A 52 6.60 -30.60 2.18
C PRO A 52 5.25 -30.41 2.85
N GLU A 53 4.86 -31.38 3.66
CA GLU A 53 3.59 -31.40 4.39
C GLU A 53 3.80 -31.10 5.89
N PRO A 54 2.75 -30.62 6.59
CA PRO A 54 2.78 -30.55 8.04
C PRO A 54 3.17 -31.89 8.66
N GLY A 55 4.16 -31.87 9.55
CA GLY A 55 4.78 -33.06 10.14
C GLY A 55 6.13 -33.45 9.53
N ASP A 56 6.50 -32.92 8.37
CA ASP A 56 7.86 -33.07 7.84
C ASP A 56 8.84 -32.20 8.64
N ILE A 57 10.02 -32.74 8.96
CA ILE A 57 11.06 -32.04 9.75
C ILE A 57 11.41 -30.69 9.15
N ALA A 58 11.54 -30.60 7.83
CA ALA A 58 11.87 -29.35 7.14
C ALA A 58 10.73 -28.34 7.18
N TYR A 59 9.48 -28.81 7.14
CA TYR A 59 8.29 -27.97 7.26
C TYR A 59 8.20 -27.37 8.67
N GLU A 60 8.28 -28.23 9.70
CA GLU A 60 8.16 -27.78 11.09
C GLU A 60 9.30 -26.82 11.48
N ALA A 61 10.54 -27.09 11.06
CA ALA A 61 11.66 -26.18 11.30
C ALA A 61 11.46 -24.81 10.67
N ALA A 62 11.01 -24.74 9.42
CA ALA A 62 10.74 -23.46 8.73
C ALA A 62 9.55 -22.71 9.36
N LYS A 63 8.54 -23.43 9.82
CA LYS A 63 7.40 -22.86 10.54
C LYS A 63 7.82 -22.29 11.90
N GLU A 64 8.61 -23.03 12.68
CA GLU A 64 9.14 -22.57 13.97
C GLU A 64 10.00 -21.29 13.80
N GLU A 65 10.84 -21.22 12.76
CA GLU A 65 11.62 -20.03 12.44
C GLU A 65 10.71 -18.84 12.14
N SER A 66 9.66 -19.04 11.34
CA SER A 66 8.67 -18.05 11.02
C SER A 66 7.92 -17.55 12.28
N GLU A 67 7.45 -18.46 13.12
CA GLU A 67 6.77 -18.17 14.38
C GLU A 67 7.68 -17.41 15.36
N ALA A 68 8.93 -17.83 15.51
CA ALA A 68 9.92 -17.14 16.35
C ALA A 68 10.19 -15.71 15.88
N GLY A 69 10.31 -15.51 14.55
CA GLY A 69 10.46 -14.16 13.98
C GLY A 69 9.23 -13.27 14.22
N LEU A 70 8.03 -13.82 14.07
CA LEU A 70 6.78 -13.09 14.32
C LEU A 70 6.61 -12.76 15.81
N ASN A 71 6.89 -13.68 16.72
CA ASN A 71 6.81 -13.42 18.16
C ASN A 71 7.82 -12.34 18.58
N LYS A 72 9.05 -12.38 18.06
CA LYS A 72 10.02 -11.32 18.31
C LYS A 72 9.56 -9.95 17.82
N LEU A 73 8.85 -9.91 16.69
CA LEU A 73 8.24 -8.67 16.18
C LEU A 73 7.16 -8.15 17.16
N LEU A 74 6.31 -9.03 17.70
CA LEU A 74 5.31 -8.66 18.70
C LEU A 74 5.94 -8.10 19.96
N GLU A 75 6.93 -8.78 20.52
CA GLU A 75 7.68 -8.30 21.69
C GLU A 75 8.24 -6.89 21.48
N LEU A 76 8.81 -6.62 20.29
CA LEU A 76 9.31 -5.28 19.94
C LEU A 76 8.19 -4.23 19.85
N LEU A 77 7.00 -4.60 19.45
CA LEU A 77 5.85 -3.68 19.37
C LEU A 77 5.28 -3.40 20.76
N GLU A 78 5.09 -4.42 21.58
CA GLU A 78 4.57 -4.30 22.94
C GLU A 78 5.48 -3.42 23.82
N LEU A 79 6.80 -3.55 23.67
CA LEU A 79 7.77 -2.70 24.36
C LEU A 79 7.68 -1.21 23.97
N HIS A 80 7.20 -0.89 22.76
CA HIS A 80 7.24 0.47 22.23
C HIS A 80 5.85 1.11 22.11
N ASN A 81 4.78 0.32 22.15
CA ASN A 81 3.44 0.82 21.83
C ASN A 81 2.35 -0.05 22.48
N ASP A 82 2.19 0.07 23.79
CA ASP A 82 1.07 -0.54 24.51
C ASP A 82 -0.20 0.30 24.26
N ASN A 83 -0.89 -0.01 23.15
CA ASN A 83 -2.13 0.66 22.77
C ASN A 83 -3.33 -0.28 22.98
N PRO A 84 -4.22 0.00 23.95
CA PRO A 84 -5.36 -0.86 24.24
C PRO A 84 -6.40 -0.95 23.12
N LEU A 85 -6.29 -0.12 22.07
CA LEU A 85 -7.12 -0.16 20.88
C LEU A 85 -6.62 -1.16 19.83
N HIS A 86 -5.43 -1.74 20.03
CA HIS A 86 -4.78 -2.60 19.04
C HIS A 86 -4.68 -4.04 19.53
N GLU A 87 -5.13 -4.96 18.69
CA GLU A 87 -4.93 -6.40 18.86
C GLU A 87 -3.94 -6.92 17.80
N TYR A 88 -3.09 -7.86 18.18
CA TYR A 88 -2.01 -8.36 17.33
C TYR A 88 -2.14 -9.87 17.12
N HIS A 89 -2.10 -10.29 15.85
CA HIS A 89 -2.25 -11.69 15.43
C HIS A 89 -1.10 -12.12 14.52
N ILE A 90 -0.47 -13.26 14.78
CA ILE A 90 0.58 -13.80 13.91
C ILE A 90 0.02 -14.82 12.91
N LYS A 91 0.57 -14.82 11.70
CA LYS A 91 0.17 -15.71 10.58
C LYS A 91 1.39 -16.24 9.86
N PRO A 92 2.06 -17.29 10.39
CA PRO A 92 3.05 -18.02 9.64
C PRO A 92 2.36 -18.83 8.54
N THR A 93 2.77 -18.69 7.29
CA THR A 93 2.09 -19.30 6.15
C THR A 93 3.08 -19.88 5.15
N TYR A 94 3.03 -21.19 4.89
CA TYR A 94 3.79 -21.82 3.83
C TYR A 94 3.09 -21.60 2.49
N ASN A 95 3.49 -20.55 1.78
CA ASN A 95 2.94 -20.22 0.45
C ASN A 95 3.79 -19.16 -0.28
N SER A 96 3.40 -18.85 -1.52
CA SER A 96 3.86 -17.62 -2.18
C SER A 96 3.26 -16.40 -1.48
N LEU A 97 4.00 -15.29 -1.44
CA LEU A 97 3.56 -14.09 -0.73
C LEU A 97 2.19 -13.58 -1.22
N LEU A 98 1.98 -13.52 -2.54
CA LEU A 98 0.71 -13.05 -3.11
C LEU A 98 -0.46 -13.93 -2.69
N PHE A 99 -0.31 -15.25 -2.79
CA PHE A 99 -1.37 -16.19 -2.45
C PHE A 99 -1.66 -16.17 -0.94
N ALA A 100 -0.62 -16.10 -0.10
CA ALA A 100 -0.77 -15.98 1.35
C ALA A 100 -1.55 -14.71 1.73
N ILE A 101 -1.26 -13.58 1.09
CA ILE A 101 -2.00 -12.32 1.28
C ILE A 101 -3.45 -12.47 0.86
N GLN A 102 -3.73 -12.96 -0.36
CA GLN A 102 -5.09 -13.12 -0.87
C GLN A 102 -5.94 -14.06 0.00
N THR A 103 -5.36 -15.18 0.43
CA THR A 103 -6.03 -16.14 1.33
C THR A 103 -6.34 -15.49 2.68
N THR A 104 -5.40 -14.74 3.24
CA THR A 104 -5.59 -14.05 4.53
C THR A 104 -6.66 -12.95 4.41
N ILE A 105 -6.66 -12.20 3.29
CA ILE A 105 -7.71 -11.21 3.02
C ILE A 105 -9.10 -11.87 3.04
N ALA A 106 -9.26 -12.96 2.29
CA ALA A 106 -10.53 -13.66 2.21
C ALA A 106 -10.97 -14.29 3.55
N GLN A 107 -10.02 -14.81 4.33
CA GLN A 107 -10.31 -15.48 5.60
C GLN A 107 -10.69 -14.53 6.73
N TYR A 108 -10.06 -13.35 6.77
CA TYR A 108 -10.21 -12.39 7.88
C TYR A 108 -10.88 -11.08 7.45
N ASP A 109 -11.40 -10.97 6.23
CA ASP A 109 -11.97 -9.75 5.65
C ASP A 109 -11.06 -8.53 5.88
N ILE A 110 -9.82 -8.61 5.45
CA ILE A 110 -8.83 -7.55 5.66
C ILE A 110 -9.25 -6.26 4.94
N ASP A 111 -9.18 -5.15 5.65
CA ASP A 111 -9.53 -3.83 5.14
C ASP A 111 -8.40 -3.16 4.38
N LEU A 112 -7.14 -3.40 4.77
CA LEU A 112 -5.97 -2.75 4.21
C LEU A 112 -4.73 -3.64 4.33
N VAL A 113 -3.94 -3.74 3.29
CA VAL A 113 -2.58 -4.31 3.35
C VAL A 113 -1.59 -3.17 3.47
N VAL A 114 -0.67 -3.22 4.46
CA VAL A 114 0.44 -2.25 4.57
C VAL A 114 1.76 -2.99 4.52
N MET A 115 2.64 -2.59 3.61
CA MET A 115 3.92 -3.26 3.40
C MET A 115 5.06 -2.30 3.05
N GLY A 116 6.29 -2.74 3.25
CA GLY A 116 7.46 -1.99 2.81
C GLY A 116 7.63 -2.03 1.29
N THR A 117 8.31 -1.04 0.74
CA THR A 117 8.57 -0.96 -0.71
C THR A 117 9.67 -1.90 -1.18
N LYS A 118 10.55 -2.39 -0.29
CA LYS A 118 11.66 -3.32 -0.59
C LYS A 118 11.62 -4.48 0.41
N GLY A 119 12.17 -5.62 0.02
CA GLY A 119 12.48 -6.74 0.91
C GLY A 119 13.98 -6.89 1.15
N ILE A 120 14.39 -7.98 1.83
CA ILE A 120 15.79 -8.30 2.15
C ILE A 120 16.70 -8.32 0.90
N THR A 121 16.15 -8.73 -0.26
CA THR A 121 16.89 -8.88 -1.53
C THR A 121 16.79 -7.67 -2.46
N GLY A 122 16.20 -6.56 -1.99
CA GLY A 122 15.97 -5.37 -2.83
C GLY A 122 17.25 -4.73 -3.31
N ALA A 123 17.41 -4.57 -4.62
CA ALA A 123 18.52 -3.80 -5.20
C ALA A 123 18.43 -2.34 -4.72
N GLU A 124 19.57 -1.75 -4.37
CA GLU A 124 19.65 -0.36 -3.84
C GLU A 124 19.06 0.69 -4.79
N SER A 125 19.03 0.40 -6.10
CA SER A 125 18.55 1.31 -7.13
C SER A 125 17.03 1.32 -7.35
N LEU A 126 16.26 0.43 -6.74
CA LEU A 126 14.80 0.33 -6.93
C LEU A 126 14.06 0.79 -5.68
N ILE A 127 13.16 1.77 -5.82
CA ILE A 127 12.28 2.20 -4.70
C ILE A 127 11.25 1.12 -4.38
N PHE A 128 10.68 0.48 -5.43
CA PHE A 128 9.72 -0.62 -5.27
C PHE A 128 10.34 -1.94 -5.68
N GLY A 129 10.42 -2.89 -4.74
CA GLY A 129 10.79 -4.27 -5.03
C GLY A 129 9.71 -4.99 -5.85
N THR A 130 10.11 -6.05 -6.55
CA THR A 130 9.21 -6.86 -7.38
C THR A 130 7.99 -7.38 -6.59
N ASN A 131 8.17 -7.75 -5.32
CA ASN A 131 7.08 -8.21 -4.48
C ASN A 131 6.02 -7.12 -4.26
N THR A 132 6.45 -5.88 -3.95
CA THR A 132 5.52 -4.76 -3.72
C THR A 132 4.69 -4.46 -4.96
N ILE A 133 5.33 -4.43 -6.14
CA ILE A 133 4.63 -4.23 -7.41
C ILE A 133 3.62 -5.36 -7.64
N ASN A 134 4.04 -6.61 -7.51
CA ASN A 134 3.18 -7.77 -7.72
C ASN A 134 1.98 -7.78 -6.77
N ILE A 135 2.17 -7.34 -5.51
CA ILE A 135 1.08 -7.25 -4.54
C ILE A 135 0.12 -6.10 -4.90
N MET A 136 0.64 -4.92 -5.24
CA MET A 136 -0.21 -3.80 -5.65
C MET A 136 -1.02 -4.10 -6.93
N GLU A 137 -0.47 -4.91 -7.86
CA GLU A 137 -1.17 -5.34 -9.08
C GLU A 137 -2.12 -6.52 -8.85
N GLY A 138 -1.73 -7.46 -7.97
CA GLY A 138 -2.42 -8.73 -7.78
C GLY A 138 -3.51 -8.71 -6.70
N VAL A 139 -3.43 -7.81 -5.71
CA VAL A 139 -4.46 -7.63 -4.68
C VAL A 139 -5.51 -6.66 -5.20
N THR A 140 -6.74 -7.16 -5.36
CA THR A 140 -7.88 -6.39 -5.86
C THR A 140 -9.02 -6.26 -4.84
N GLU A 141 -8.94 -6.98 -3.74
CA GLU A 141 -9.98 -7.09 -2.74
C GLU A 141 -9.95 -5.95 -1.72
N CYS A 142 -8.76 -5.46 -1.36
CA CYS A 142 -8.57 -4.33 -0.46
C CYS A 142 -7.41 -3.43 -0.92
N PRO A 143 -7.33 -2.16 -0.49
CA PRO A 143 -6.21 -1.28 -0.82
C PRO A 143 -4.87 -1.80 -0.32
N VAL A 144 -3.79 -1.34 -0.98
CA VAL A 144 -2.41 -1.62 -0.57
C VAL A 144 -1.69 -0.30 -0.32
N LEU A 145 -1.15 -0.13 0.88
CA LEU A 145 -0.30 0.99 1.25
C LEU A 145 1.16 0.55 1.27
N ALA A 146 1.97 1.07 0.37
CA ALA A 146 3.40 0.81 0.33
C ALA A 146 4.17 1.95 1.01
N VAL A 147 5.00 1.60 2.00
CA VAL A 147 5.76 2.55 2.83
C VAL A 147 7.24 2.46 2.49
N PRO A 148 7.89 3.56 2.06
CA PRO A 148 9.33 3.58 1.80
C PRO A 148 10.16 3.32 3.05
N GLN A 149 11.33 2.69 2.86
CA GLN A 149 12.19 2.24 3.95
C GLN A 149 12.60 3.38 4.90
N ASP A 150 12.88 4.54 4.36
CA ASP A 150 13.42 5.67 5.12
C ASP A 150 12.35 6.69 5.53
N TYR A 151 11.09 6.44 5.16
CA TYR A 151 9.97 7.31 5.51
C TYR A 151 9.47 7.00 6.92
N ARG A 152 9.76 7.90 7.86
CA ARG A 152 9.23 7.81 9.22
C ARG A 152 7.81 8.34 9.26
N PHE A 153 6.98 7.77 10.14
CA PHE A 153 5.62 8.25 10.29
C PHE A 153 5.59 9.71 10.74
N VAL A 154 4.85 10.49 9.98
CA VAL A 154 4.30 11.79 10.37
C VAL A 154 2.82 11.77 10.00
N PRO A 155 1.93 12.35 10.85
CA PRO A 155 0.52 12.45 10.46
C PRO A 155 0.38 13.12 9.10
N PRO A 156 -0.21 12.46 8.09
CA PRO A 156 -0.33 13.05 6.76
C PRO A 156 -1.15 14.33 6.79
N ARG A 157 -0.57 15.42 6.32
CA ARG A 157 -1.21 16.75 6.19
C ARG A 157 -1.69 16.99 4.78
N GLU A 158 -1.07 16.32 3.80
CA GLU A 158 -1.41 16.48 2.39
C GLU A 158 -1.33 15.14 1.64
N ILE A 159 -2.45 14.79 0.97
CA ILE A 159 -2.57 13.60 0.13
C ILE A 159 -2.74 14.05 -1.32
N VAL A 160 -1.81 13.69 -2.20
CA VAL A 160 -1.91 13.96 -3.64
C VAL A 160 -2.71 12.84 -4.30
N PHE A 161 -3.74 13.21 -5.05
CA PHE A 161 -4.56 12.30 -5.85
C PHE A 161 -4.42 12.65 -7.34
N PRO A 162 -3.47 12.01 -8.06
CA PRO A 162 -3.29 12.24 -9.49
C PRO A 162 -4.40 11.57 -10.31
N THR A 163 -4.89 12.28 -11.31
CA THR A 163 -5.99 11.83 -12.16
C THR A 163 -5.92 12.37 -13.59
N ASP A 164 -6.43 11.61 -14.56
CA ASP A 164 -6.66 12.05 -15.95
C ASP A 164 -8.15 12.31 -16.24
N TYR A 165 -9.02 12.13 -15.27
CA TYR A 165 -10.49 12.23 -15.36
C TYR A 165 -11.15 11.30 -16.40
N LYS A 166 -10.42 10.32 -16.97
CA LYS A 166 -10.96 9.44 -18.02
C LYS A 166 -11.89 8.36 -17.50
N ALA A 167 -11.89 8.13 -16.20
CA ALA A 167 -12.72 7.11 -15.59
C ALA A 167 -13.68 7.71 -14.56
N THR A 168 -14.88 7.14 -14.49
CA THR A 168 -15.88 7.50 -13.49
C THR A 168 -15.43 7.09 -12.10
N TYR A 169 -15.65 7.96 -11.12
CA TYR A 169 -15.31 7.70 -9.73
C TYR A 169 -16.52 7.19 -8.95
N LYS A 170 -16.28 6.21 -8.09
CA LYS A 170 -17.26 5.77 -7.10
C LYS A 170 -16.75 6.14 -5.71
N ARG A 171 -17.62 6.64 -4.84
CA ARG A 171 -17.22 7.02 -3.46
C ARG A 171 -16.54 5.86 -2.72
N ARG A 172 -17.03 4.63 -2.91
CA ARG A 172 -16.45 3.43 -2.28
C ARG A 172 -14.99 3.18 -2.65
N GLU A 173 -14.57 3.54 -3.88
CA GLU A 173 -13.18 3.39 -4.35
C GLU A 173 -12.24 4.37 -3.62
N LEU A 174 -12.75 5.52 -3.18
CA LEU A 174 -11.98 6.56 -2.51
C LEU A 174 -12.06 6.50 -0.99
N ASN A 175 -12.91 5.62 -0.42
CA ASN A 175 -13.22 5.61 1.01
C ASN A 175 -11.98 5.55 1.90
N TYR A 176 -10.97 4.74 1.57
CA TYR A 176 -9.75 4.63 2.39
C TYR A 176 -8.89 5.88 2.36
N MET A 177 -8.78 6.55 1.21
CA MET A 177 -8.13 7.86 1.12
C MET A 177 -8.90 8.90 1.94
N LEU A 178 -10.23 8.92 1.81
CA LEU A 178 -11.10 9.85 2.54
C LEU A 178 -11.06 9.60 4.06
N GLU A 179 -10.96 8.33 4.47
CA GLU A 179 -10.83 7.95 5.88
C GLU A 179 -9.50 8.47 6.46
N ILE A 180 -8.38 8.24 5.78
CA ILE A 180 -7.06 8.74 6.19
C ILE A 180 -7.09 10.29 6.23
N ALA A 181 -7.65 10.93 5.20
CA ALA A 181 -7.77 12.38 5.17
C ALA A 181 -8.60 12.91 6.35
N LYS A 182 -9.70 12.23 6.71
CA LYS A 182 -10.52 12.60 7.87
C LYS A 182 -9.81 12.39 9.20
N LEU A 183 -9.14 11.23 9.36
CA LEU A 183 -8.45 10.85 10.59
C LEU A 183 -7.34 11.84 10.95
N HIS A 184 -6.60 12.28 9.96
CA HIS A 184 -5.45 13.18 10.14
C HIS A 184 -5.72 14.64 9.72
N GLN A 185 -6.96 14.98 9.35
CA GLN A 185 -7.33 16.30 8.83
C GLN A 185 -6.47 16.72 7.62
N ALA A 186 -6.14 15.74 6.77
CA ALA A 186 -5.27 15.96 5.64
C ALA A 186 -6.00 16.63 4.47
N PHE A 187 -5.31 17.52 3.79
CA PHE A 187 -5.76 18.19 2.57
C PHE A 187 -5.62 17.25 1.36
N ILE A 188 -6.65 17.14 0.52
CA ILE A 188 -6.60 16.33 -0.71
C ILE A 188 -6.25 17.24 -1.90
N ARG A 189 -5.10 16.99 -2.54
CA ARG A 189 -4.66 17.70 -3.74
C ARG A 189 -4.95 16.86 -4.98
N VAL A 190 -6.01 17.18 -5.68
CA VAL A 190 -6.33 16.54 -6.96
C VAL A 190 -5.41 17.12 -8.03
N LEU A 191 -4.53 16.28 -8.57
CA LEU A 191 -3.52 16.69 -9.56
C LEU A 191 -3.85 16.12 -10.94
N HIS A 192 -4.12 17.00 -11.90
CA HIS A 192 -4.26 16.65 -13.30
C HIS A 192 -3.03 17.04 -14.10
N ILE A 193 -2.42 16.08 -14.79
CA ILE A 193 -1.32 16.35 -15.71
C ILE A 193 -1.87 16.33 -17.12
N LYS A 194 -2.01 17.52 -17.67
CA LYS A 194 -2.71 17.78 -18.92
C LYS A 194 -1.86 17.36 -20.11
N LYS A 195 -2.44 16.54 -20.97
CA LYS A 195 -1.89 16.13 -22.26
C LYS A 195 -2.64 16.77 -23.44
N GLU A 196 -3.84 17.19 -23.20
CA GLU A 196 -4.78 17.74 -24.19
C GLU A 196 -5.07 19.21 -23.86
N THR A 197 -5.42 20.01 -24.87
CA THR A 197 -5.69 21.45 -24.69
C THR A 197 -6.89 21.73 -23.80
N ARG A 198 -7.90 20.84 -23.77
CA ARG A 198 -9.12 20.97 -22.94
C ARG A 198 -9.62 19.59 -22.51
N LEU A 199 -10.28 19.51 -21.39
CA LEU A 199 -11.04 18.33 -20.98
C LEU A 199 -12.20 18.12 -21.96
N ASN A 200 -12.48 16.88 -22.31
CA ASN A 200 -13.70 16.54 -23.03
C ASN A 200 -14.90 16.48 -22.07
N ARG A 201 -16.13 16.35 -22.62
CA ARG A 201 -17.37 16.35 -21.83
C ARG A 201 -17.40 15.24 -20.76
N GLU A 202 -16.85 14.07 -21.06
CA GLU A 202 -16.79 12.95 -20.13
C GLU A 202 -15.83 13.26 -18.97
N GLN A 203 -14.66 13.81 -19.28
CA GLN A 203 -13.69 14.23 -18.26
C GLN A 203 -14.22 15.36 -17.38
N GLU A 204 -14.96 16.33 -17.95
CA GLU A 204 -15.63 17.39 -17.19
C GLU A 204 -16.66 16.79 -16.22
N SER A 205 -17.53 15.88 -16.69
CA SER A 205 -18.51 15.19 -15.85
C SER A 205 -17.84 14.38 -14.73
N ASN A 206 -16.76 13.65 -15.04
CA ASN A 206 -16.01 12.91 -14.04
C ASN A 206 -15.33 13.82 -13.00
N ARG A 207 -14.85 14.99 -13.40
CA ARG A 207 -14.32 16.01 -12.49
C ARG A 207 -15.41 16.56 -11.56
N GLU A 208 -16.59 16.85 -12.09
CA GLU A 208 -17.73 17.28 -11.26
C GLU A 208 -18.14 16.20 -10.26
N LEU A 209 -18.19 14.94 -10.70
CA LEU A 209 -18.49 13.80 -9.82
C LEU A 209 -17.44 13.67 -8.71
N LEU A 210 -16.14 13.77 -9.04
CA LEU A 210 -15.07 13.76 -8.06
C LEU A 210 -15.22 14.91 -7.07
N THR A 211 -15.54 16.12 -7.54
CA THR A 211 -15.82 17.29 -6.69
C THR A 211 -16.96 17.01 -5.71
N ALA A 212 -18.05 16.38 -6.19
CA ALA A 212 -19.18 16.01 -5.34
C ALA A 212 -18.79 14.95 -4.28
N ILE A 213 -17.94 13.98 -4.62
CA ILE A 213 -17.44 12.97 -3.68
C ILE A 213 -16.56 13.61 -2.60
N LEU A 214 -15.73 14.59 -2.97
CA LEU A 214 -14.83 15.29 -2.05
C LEU A 214 -15.51 16.36 -1.19
N LYS A 215 -16.81 16.63 -1.43
CA LYS A 215 -17.58 17.58 -0.61
C LYS A 215 -17.51 17.21 0.88
N GLY A 216 -17.07 18.15 1.71
CA GLY A 216 -16.89 17.96 3.15
C GLY A 216 -15.46 17.58 3.56
N PHE A 217 -14.55 17.51 2.60
CA PHE A 217 -13.11 17.38 2.82
C PHE A 217 -12.40 18.63 2.29
N ASP A 218 -11.33 19.04 2.95
CA ASP A 218 -10.47 20.10 2.44
C ASP A 218 -9.74 19.58 1.18
N HIS A 219 -9.98 20.23 0.06
CA HIS A 219 -9.39 19.81 -1.21
C HIS A 219 -9.15 20.99 -2.17
N SER A 220 -8.26 20.76 -3.13
CA SER A 220 -8.03 21.69 -4.23
C SER A 220 -7.66 20.94 -5.51
N PHE A 221 -7.90 21.58 -6.66
CA PHE A 221 -7.57 21.04 -7.98
C PHE A 221 -6.37 21.78 -8.56
N HIS A 222 -5.41 21.02 -9.06
CA HIS A 222 -4.18 21.51 -9.66
C HIS A 222 -4.00 20.92 -11.05
N VAL A 223 -3.41 21.71 -11.95
CA VAL A 223 -3.10 21.30 -13.31
C VAL A 223 -1.63 21.58 -13.59
N LEU A 224 -0.93 20.59 -14.11
CA LEU A 224 0.40 20.76 -14.71
C LEU A 224 0.32 20.47 -16.20
N GLU A 225 1.06 21.23 -17.01
CA GLU A 225 1.10 21.13 -18.46
C GLU A 225 2.53 20.83 -18.93
N ASP A 226 2.66 20.24 -20.12
CA ASP A 226 3.93 20.01 -20.82
C ASP A 226 4.98 19.23 -20.03
N ILE A 227 4.55 18.34 -19.12
CA ILE A 227 5.44 17.50 -18.33
C ILE A 227 5.03 16.03 -18.41
N LYS A 228 6.01 15.12 -18.36
CA LYS A 228 5.73 13.68 -18.22
C LYS A 228 5.08 13.42 -16.87
N VAL A 229 4.11 12.51 -16.85
CA VAL A 229 3.25 12.25 -15.67
C VAL A 229 4.03 12.00 -14.40
N HIS A 230 4.95 11.03 -14.42
CA HIS A 230 5.78 10.71 -13.27
C HIS A 230 6.61 11.91 -12.79
N LYS A 231 7.24 12.67 -13.72
CA LYS A 231 7.98 13.88 -13.37
C LYS A 231 7.09 14.96 -12.77
N GLY A 232 5.88 15.13 -13.32
CA GLY A 232 4.91 16.10 -12.82
C GLY A 232 4.42 15.76 -11.42
N ILE A 233 4.12 14.48 -11.15
CA ILE A 233 3.73 14.04 -9.81
C ILE A 233 4.91 14.25 -8.84
N GLY A 234 6.15 13.82 -9.21
CA GLY A 234 7.33 13.98 -8.37
C GLY A 234 7.60 15.44 -8.02
N ALA A 235 7.67 16.31 -9.03
CA ALA A 235 7.89 17.74 -8.81
C ALA A 235 6.79 18.39 -7.93
N PHE A 236 5.52 17.96 -8.12
CA PHE A 236 4.41 18.45 -7.31
C PHE A 236 4.56 18.03 -5.85
N VAL A 237 4.83 16.75 -5.61
CA VAL A 237 5.04 16.17 -4.27
C VAL A 237 6.21 16.84 -3.55
N GLU A 238 7.36 16.98 -4.22
CA GLU A 238 8.55 17.63 -3.65
C GLU A 238 8.33 19.11 -3.34
N SER A 239 7.73 19.86 -4.28
CA SER A 239 7.53 21.31 -4.11
C SER A 239 6.57 21.66 -2.98
N ARG A 240 5.73 20.70 -2.56
CA ARG A 240 4.72 20.90 -1.53
C ARG A 240 5.01 20.13 -0.24
N GLU A 241 6.06 19.32 -0.24
CA GLU A 241 6.36 18.41 0.86
C GLU A 241 5.14 17.52 1.22
N SER A 242 4.45 17.00 0.17
CA SER A 242 3.25 16.18 0.37
C SER A 242 3.61 14.85 1.05
N ASP A 243 2.69 14.34 1.88
CA ASP A 243 2.97 13.22 2.78
C ASP A 243 2.55 11.85 2.21
N MET A 244 1.67 11.83 1.22
CA MET A 244 1.15 10.60 0.62
C MET A 244 0.68 10.83 -0.83
N VAL A 245 0.82 9.81 -1.67
CA VAL A 245 0.13 9.76 -2.97
C VAL A 245 -0.90 8.64 -2.92
N ALA A 246 -2.15 8.94 -3.26
CA ALA A 246 -3.21 7.95 -3.40
C ALA A 246 -3.68 7.88 -4.86
N PHE A 247 -3.91 6.68 -5.39
CA PHE A 247 -4.41 6.49 -6.76
C PHE A 247 -5.28 5.24 -6.85
N ILE A 248 -6.20 5.20 -7.84
CA ILE A 248 -7.00 4.01 -8.08
C ILE A 248 -6.22 3.07 -9.01
N ASN A 249 -5.99 1.84 -8.55
CA ASN A 249 -5.30 0.81 -9.31
C ASN A 249 -6.26 0.16 -10.32
N ARG A 250 -6.30 0.69 -11.54
CA ARG A 250 -7.09 0.16 -12.65
C ARG A 250 -6.19 -0.47 -13.71
N LYS A 251 -6.49 -1.69 -14.15
CA LYS A 251 -5.67 -2.48 -15.11
C LYS A 251 -5.33 -1.76 -16.43
N HIS A 252 -6.07 -0.71 -16.81
CA HIS A 252 -5.90 0.00 -18.09
C HIS A 252 -5.78 1.51 -17.94
N THR A 253 -5.59 2.04 -16.72
CA THR A 253 -5.48 3.47 -16.50
C THR A 253 -4.04 3.95 -16.62
N PHE A 254 -3.93 5.23 -16.87
CA PHE A 254 -2.76 6.06 -16.84
C PHE A 254 -1.75 5.76 -15.70
N LEU A 255 -2.26 5.41 -14.50
CA LEU A 255 -1.45 5.08 -13.33
C LEU A 255 -1.11 3.59 -13.23
N GLY A 256 -1.87 2.69 -13.85
CA GLY A 256 -1.49 1.27 -14.00
C GLY A 256 -0.17 1.10 -14.77
N LYS A 257 0.21 2.08 -15.61
CA LYS A 257 1.53 2.17 -16.23
C LYS A 257 2.61 2.71 -15.29
N ILE A 258 2.25 3.35 -14.17
CA ILE A 258 3.20 3.86 -13.17
C ILE A 258 3.83 2.71 -12.37
N LEU A 259 3.11 1.59 -12.22
CA LEU A 259 3.61 0.39 -11.55
C LEU A 259 4.36 -0.57 -12.50
N SER A 260 4.35 -0.33 -13.82
CA SER A 260 5.11 -1.14 -14.77
C SER A 260 6.62 -0.89 -14.64
N ARG A 261 7.42 -1.97 -14.79
CA ARG A 261 8.88 -1.96 -14.61
C ARG A 261 9.64 -0.75 -15.20
N PRO A 262 9.35 -0.28 -16.42
CA PRO A 262 10.07 0.87 -16.99
C PRO A 262 9.78 2.19 -16.27
N LEU A 263 8.65 2.29 -15.59
CA LEU A 263 8.26 3.51 -14.88
C LEU A 263 8.75 3.53 -13.44
N VAL A 264 8.83 2.35 -12.82
CA VAL A 264 9.45 2.17 -11.48
C VAL A 264 10.94 2.50 -11.53
N GLU A 265 11.62 2.18 -12.63
CA GLU A 265 13.02 2.60 -12.85
C GLU A 265 13.14 4.12 -13.06
N GLU A 266 12.17 4.78 -13.72
CA GLU A 266 12.14 6.24 -13.87
C GLU A 266 11.65 6.98 -12.62
N LEU A 267 10.75 6.37 -11.82
CA LEU A 267 10.26 6.90 -10.52
C LEU A 267 11.23 6.63 -9.38
N GLY A 268 12.16 5.69 -9.58
CA GLY A 268 13.10 5.19 -8.59
C GLY A 268 13.96 6.23 -7.86
N TYR A 269 13.89 7.48 -8.25
CA TYR A 269 14.65 8.58 -7.64
C TYR A 269 13.77 9.61 -6.90
N HIS A 270 12.42 9.54 -6.96
CA HIS A 270 11.61 10.70 -6.56
C HIS A 270 10.44 10.44 -5.59
N TYR A 271 10.10 9.19 -5.23
CA TYR A 271 8.99 8.95 -4.29
C TYR A 271 9.49 8.38 -2.97
N SER A 272 9.96 9.26 -2.10
CA SER A 272 10.32 8.92 -0.72
C SER A 272 9.11 8.94 0.23
N ILE A 273 7.88 8.97 -0.29
CA ILE A 273 6.63 9.05 0.50
C ILE A 273 5.72 7.85 0.26
N PRO A 274 4.81 7.53 1.19
CA PRO A 274 3.86 6.43 1.08
C PRO A 274 2.96 6.51 -0.15
N LEU A 275 2.71 5.34 -0.76
CA LEU A 275 1.79 5.17 -1.89
C LEU A 275 0.60 4.32 -1.50
N LEU A 276 -0.61 4.87 -1.62
CA LEU A 276 -1.86 4.18 -1.39
C LEU A 276 -2.51 3.78 -2.73
N ALA A 277 -2.42 2.51 -3.08
CA ALA A 277 -3.14 1.93 -4.21
C ALA A 277 -4.56 1.55 -3.79
N LEU A 278 -5.53 2.33 -4.24
CA LEU A 278 -6.95 2.09 -4.02
C LEU A 278 -7.49 1.08 -5.04
N ASN A 279 -8.48 0.31 -4.65
CA ASN A 279 -9.05 -0.72 -5.52
C ASN A 279 -10.14 -0.17 -6.43
N ASP A 280 -10.19 -0.69 -7.66
CA ASP A 280 -11.33 -0.54 -8.54
C ASP A 280 -12.37 -1.61 -8.18
N HIS A 281 -13.26 -1.31 -7.25
CA HIS A 281 -14.38 -2.19 -6.94
C HIS A 281 -15.38 -2.20 -8.11
N LYS A 282 -15.40 -3.32 -8.83
CA LYS A 282 -16.43 -3.60 -9.82
C LYS A 282 -17.82 -3.70 -9.21
#